data_03e3ae4f3a3abe1b77aa1b1eba3ae545
#
_entry.id   03e3ae4f3a3abe1b77aa1b1eba3ae545
#
_cell.length_a   1.000
_cell.length_b   1.000
_cell.length_c   1.000
_cell.angle_alpha   90.00
_cell.angle_beta   90.00
_cell.angle_gamma   90.00
#
_symmetry.space_group_name_H-M   'P 1'
#
loop_
_entity.id
_entity.type
_entity.pdbx_description
1 polymer ?
#
loop_
_entity_poly.entity_id
_entity_poly.type
_entity_poly.pdbx_seq_one_letter_code
_entity_poly.pdbx_strand_id
1 'polypeptide(L)'
;MSPPPTPPRRTPHFGDLTVMSLLISSLVLLVAYIAIRPRFSHGRLLVDQLHDLTAEEVSLLPEGTIPVVLGRGLGENNRGFKIQLLRLVMQRSGAPHAIGLTASALSQDAAVDALATGVVGGTDNPQAITVGAYGAGPELNRRLRAIPIPITGGMLGLRVGWTHHNRLAGLEGVHDREDLSRLTLLQGQGWSELEMFDQAGLRTFATPSQNLFRLVSEQRVDLFPQGVADVQAQEAIAQKWSKSIVMDPHLLIAYPFAGFFYVNHRNEALAAAIERGFRRAIEDGSYQELLERVVMTPWLKEQLNLSQRRLIVLPNPEGAKALEQVQSNHWIVPWETLSDGQINRGEQLCALPRFQALCP
;
A
#
# COMPACT_ATOMS: atom_id res chain seq x y z
N MET A 1 76.32 -37.33 52.16
CA MET A 1 75.31 -36.30 52.08
C MET A 1 74.53 -36.48 50.78
N SER A 2 73.31 -37.07 50.89
CA SER A 2 72.45 -37.32 49.76
C SER A 2 71.53 -36.12 49.56
N PRO A 3 71.18 -35.75 48.32
CA PRO A 3 70.30 -34.59 48.04
C PRO A 3 68.85 -34.92 48.36
N PRO A 4 68.00 -33.89 48.65
CA PRO A 4 66.62 -34.06 49.04
C PRO A 4 65.71 -34.42 47.83
N PRO A 5 64.61 -35.06 48.09
CA PRO A 5 63.69 -35.49 47.02
C PRO A 5 62.83 -34.33 46.42
N THR A 6 62.74 -34.34 45.11
CA THR A 6 61.87 -33.42 44.33
C THR A 6 60.40 -33.66 44.59
N PRO A 7 59.53 -32.63 44.65
CA PRO A 7 58.12 -32.79 44.85
C PRO A 7 57.37 -33.26 43.55
N PRO A 8 56.26 -33.98 43.68
CA PRO A 8 55.57 -34.53 42.54
C PRO A 8 54.84 -33.43 41.69
N ARG A 9 55.03 -33.48 40.37
CA ARG A 9 54.30 -32.68 39.41
C ARG A 9 52.80 -33.09 39.45
N ARG A 10 51.92 -32.14 39.76
CA ARG A 10 50.49 -32.31 39.58
C ARG A 10 50.15 -32.28 38.07
N THR A 11 49.62 -33.34 37.54
CA THR A 11 49.02 -33.41 36.23
C THR A 11 47.63 -32.75 36.29
N PRO A 12 47.25 -31.88 35.32
CA PRO A 12 45.91 -31.33 35.32
C PRO A 12 44.91 -32.42 34.99
N HIS A 13 43.83 -32.50 35.79
CA HIS A 13 42.73 -33.43 35.56
C HIS A 13 41.99 -33.09 34.30
N PHE A 14 41.87 -34.02 33.37
CA PHE A 14 41.15 -33.91 32.08
C PHE A 14 39.66 -33.54 32.23
N GLY A 15 39.09 -33.57 33.43
CA GLY A 15 37.70 -33.20 33.73
C GLY A 15 37.44 -31.69 33.72
N ASP A 16 38.44 -30.85 34.05
CA ASP A 16 38.22 -29.40 34.15
C ASP A 16 38.12 -28.70 32.78
N LEU A 17 38.80 -29.23 31.76
CA LEU A 17 38.75 -28.70 30.40
C LEU A 17 37.41 -28.96 29.68
N THR A 18 36.77 -30.08 29.95
CA THR A 18 35.45 -30.43 29.38
C THR A 18 34.32 -29.60 29.99
N VAL A 19 34.38 -29.38 31.31
CA VAL A 19 33.38 -28.54 32.01
C VAL A 19 33.52 -27.08 31.58
N MET A 20 34.73 -26.56 31.41
CA MET A 20 35.00 -25.20 30.97
C MET A 20 34.57 -24.98 29.50
N SER A 21 34.76 -25.99 28.62
CA SER A 21 34.32 -25.95 27.25
C SER A 21 32.79 -25.93 27.13
N LEU A 22 32.08 -26.71 27.95
CA LEU A 22 30.59 -26.70 27.99
C LEU A 22 30.04 -25.39 28.54
N LEU A 23 30.68 -24.79 29.53
CA LEU A 23 30.28 -23.48 30.07
C LEU A 23 30.49 -22.36 29.06
N ILE A 24 31.61 -22.36 28.32
CA ILE A 24 31.86 -21.37 27.25
C ILE A 24 30.85 -21.54 26.09
N SER A 25 30.58 -22.78 25.68
CA SER A 25 29.56 -23.06 24.63
C SER A 25 28.19 -22.62 25.06
N SER A 26 27.78 -22.86 26.30
CA SER A 26 26.51 -22.42 26.86
C SER A 26 26.41 -20.89 26.96
N LEU A 27 27.51 -20.22 27.31
CA LEU A 27 27.57 -18.75 27.37
C LEU A 27 27.48 -18.13 25.98
N VAL A 28 28.16 -18.71 24.98
CA VAL A 28 28.10 -18.26 23.56
C VAL A 28 26.69 -18.44 23.01
N LEU A 29 26.01 -19.57 23.28
CA LEU A 29 24.61 -19.81 22.88
C LEU A 29 23.66 -18.84 23.59
N LEU A 30 23.89 -18.55 24.87
CA LEU A 30 23.07 -17.58 25.61
C LEU A 30 23.26 -16.16 25.08
N VAL A 31 24.50 -15.75 24.76
CA VAL A 31 24.81 -14.45 24.16
C VAL A 31 24.22 -14.35 22.74
N ALA A 32 24.35 -15.40 21.93
CA ALA A 32 23.71 -15.48 20.62
C ALA A 32 22.17 -15.43 20.72
N TYR A 33 21.58 -16.13 21.68
CA TYR A 33 20.14 -16.10 21.94
C TYR A 33 19.65 -14.71 22.38
N ILE A 34 20.42 -14.01 23.23
CA ILE A 34 20.12 -12.63 23.66
C ILE A 34 20.33 -11.63 22.53
N ALA A 35 21.32 -11.86 21.65
CA ALA A 35 21.59 -10.99 20.49
C ALA A 35 20.55 -11.17 19.36
N ILE A 36 19.97 -12.36 19.25
CA ILE A 36 18.94 -12.69 18.22
C ILE A 36 17.52 -12.36 18.71
N ARG A 37 17.31 -12.18 20.02
CA ARG A 37 16.00 -11.73 20.50
C ARG A 37 15.69 -10.35 19.94
N PRO A 38 14.61 -10.18 19.14
CA PRO A 38 14.16 -8.86 18.75
C PRO A 38 13.92 -8.06 20.06
N ARG A 39 14.62 -6.95 20.21
CA ARG A 39 14.45 -6.05 21.34
C ARG A 39 13.13 -5.31 21.17
N PHE A 40 12.05 -5.92 21.58
CA PHE A 40 10.78 -5.22 21.73
C PHE A 40 10.88 -4.25 22.91
N SER A 41 11.26 -3.02 22.63
CA SER A 41 11.19 -1.96 23.63
C SER A 41 9.74 -1.51 23.73
N HIS A 42 9.12 -1.66 24.89
CA HIS A 42 7.82 -1.10 25.17
C HIS A 42 7.84 0.41 24.88
N GLY A 43 7.09 0.84 23.86
CA GLY A 43 6.78 2.24 23.58
C GLY A 43 7.72 3.03 22.67
N ARG A 44 8.84 2.49 22.18
CA ARG A 44 9.65 3.10 21.13
C ARG A 44 10.05 2.04 20.12
N LEU A 45 9.24 1.86 19.09
CA LEU A 45 9.73 1.25 17.87
C LEU A 45 10.86 2.14 17.33
N LEU A 46 12.03 1.53 17.12
CA LEU A 46 13.11 2.17 16.38
C LEU A 46 12.58 2.51 14.99
N VAL A 47 12.39 3.80 14.76
CA VAL A 47 11.65 4.41 13.64
C VAL A 47 12.27 4.11 12.26
N ASP A 48 13.44 3.49 12.18
CA ASP A 48 14.25 3.41 10.96
C ASP A 48 14.36 2.03 10.30
N GLN A 49 13.80 0.97 10.85
CA GLN A 49 13.83 -0.35 10.22
C GLN A 49 12.43 -0.94 10.06
N LEU A 50 11.73 -0.50 9.01
CA LEU A 50 10.61 -1.25 8.49
C LEU A 50 11.15 -2.53 7.88
N HIS A 51 10.93 -3.63 8.56
CA HIS A 51 11.14 -4.96 8.03
C HIS A 51 9.80 -5.60 7.65
N ASP A 52 9.85 -6.64 6.89
CA ASP A 52 8.70 -7.48 6.65
C ASP A 52 8.33 -8.17 7.97
N LEU A 53 7.04 -8.27 8.28
CA LEU A 53 6.57 -8.92 9.50
C LEU A 53 6.05 -10.31 9.15
N THR A 54 6.79 -11.33 9.55
CA THR A 54 6.48 -12.73 9.24
C THR A 54 5.42 -13.31 10.19
N ALA A 55 4.79 -14.41 9.79
CA ALA A 55 3.85 -15.12 10.66
C ALA A 55 4.50 -15.64 11.95
N GLU A 56 5.77 -16.05 11.90
CA GLU A 56 6.52 -16.46 13.08
C GLU A 56 6.71 -15.29 14.06
N GLU A 57 7.15 -14.12 13.57
CA GLU A 57 7.30 -12.93 14.40
C GLU A 57 5.97 -12.49 15.00
N VAL A 58 4.87 -12.57 14.23
CA VAL A 58 3.52 -12.28 14.74
C VAL A 58 3.13 -13.21 15.87
N SER A 59 3.46 -14.50 15.78
CA SER A 59 3.15 -15.50 16.84
C SER A 59 3.92 -15.27 18.15
N LEU A 60 5.04 -14.54 18.09
CA LEU A 60 5.90 -14.21 19.23
C LEU A 60 5.61 -12.83 19.84
N LEU A 61 4.62 -12.10 19.33
CA LEU A 61 4.29 -10.77 19.88
C LEU A 61 3.80 -10.88 21.33
N PRO A 62 4.17 -9.91 22.18
CA PRO A 62 3.62 -9.83 23.53
C PRO A 62 2.10 -9.71 23.53
N GLU A 63 1.46 -10.28 24.56
CA GLU A 63 0.02 -10.15 24.76
C GLU A 63 -0.42 -8.67 24.74
N GLY A 64 -1.54 -8.39 24.07
CA GLY A 64 -2.06 -7.03 23.91
C GLY A 64 -1.40 -6.22 22.77
N THR A 65 -0.38 -6.76 22.10
CA THR A 65 0.22 -6.11 20.93
C THR A 65 -0.58 -6.44 19.67
N ILE A 66 -1.04 -5.41 18.96
CA ILE A 66 -1.83 -5.57 17.72
C ILE A 66 -0.89 -5.86 16.55
N PRO A 67 -0.99 -7.02 15.88
CA PRO A 67 -0.24 -7.26 14.65
C PRO A 67 -0.86 -6.47 13.49
N VAL A 68 -0.03 -5.68 12.81
CA VAL A 68 -0.42 -4.81 11.68
C VAL A 68 0.43 -5.19 10.47
N VAL A 69 -0.01 -6.23 9.75
CA VAL A 69 0.69 -6.76 8.59
C VAL A 69 -0.07 -6.34 7.34
N LEU A 70 0.48 -5.35 6.62
CA LEU A 70 -0.10 -4.86 5.37
C LEU A 70 0.25 -5.83 4.23
N GLY A 71 -0.77 -6.26 3.50
CA GLY A 71 -0.58 -7.05 2.29
C GLY A 71 0.23 -6.27 1.25
N ARG A 72 1.36 -6.84 0.82
CA ARG A 72 2.24 -6.25 -0.19
C ARG A 72 1.63 -6.41 -1.57
N GLY A 73 1.35 -5.31 -2.24
CA GLY A 73 1.00 -5.27 -3.66
C GLY A 73 2.23 -5.23 -4.57
N LEU A 74 1.97 -5.26 -5.88
CA LEU A 74 3.03 -5.14 -6.89
C LEU A 74 3.74 -3.78 -6.78
N GLY A 75 5.07 -3.82 -6.63
CA GLY A 75 5.90 -2.62 -6.51
C GLY A 75 5.88 -1.96 -5.14
N GLU A 76 5.07 -2.41 -4.21
CA GLU A 76 5.05 -1.88 -2.85
C GLU A 76 6.31 -2.29 -2.07
N ASN A 77 6.82 -1.33 -1.32
CA ASN A 77 7.98 -1.50 -0.46
C ASN A 77 7.81 -0.69 0.83
N ASN A 78 8.77 -0.85 1.74
CA ASN A 78 8.72 -0.21 3.06
C ASN A 78 8.79 1.33 3.06
N ARG A 79 8.98 1.96 1.90
CA ARG A 79 8.95 3.42 1.70
C ARG A 79 7.67 3.90 1.02
N GLY A 80 6.78 2.98 0.62
CA GLY A 80 5.51 3.30 -0.02
C GLY A 80 4.57 4.11 0.88
N PHE A 81 3.72 4.93 0.28
CA PHE A 81 2.80 5.81 1.01
C PHE A 81 1.88 5.04 1.96
N LYS A 82 1.28 3.94 1.51
CA LYS A 82 0.29 3.17 2.28
C LYS A 82 0.85 2.65 3.61
N ILE A 83 2.07 2.08 3.59
CA ILE A 83 2.71 1.58 4.81
C ILE A 83 3.19 2.73 5.72
N GLN A 84 3.68 3.84 5.15
CA GLN A 84 4.03 5.02 5.95
C GLN A 84 2.81 5.64 6.60
N LEU A 85 1.69 5.73 5.87
CA LEU A 85 0.41 6.20 6.41
C LEU A 85 -0.08 5.29 7.53
N LEU A 86 -0.09 3.98 7.30
CA LEU A 86 -0.54 3.02 8.31
C LEU A 86 0.32 3.11 9.58
N ARG A 87 1.63 3.34 9.45
CA ARG A 87 2.53 3.59 10.59
C ARG A 87 2.13 4.87 11.33
N LEU A 88 1.98 5.98 10.62
CA LEU A 88 1.54 7.25 11.22
C LEU A 88 0.22 7.07 11.98
N VAL A 89 -0.74 6.43 11.35
CA VAL A 89 -2.06 6.13 11.91
C VAL A 89 -1.95 5.29 13.18
N MET A 90 -1.17 4.21 13.15
CA MET A 90 -0.99 3.37 14.33
C MET A 90 -0.26 4.09 15.48
N GLN A 91 0.73 4.92 15.18
CA GLN A 91 1.37 5.79 16.18
C GLN A 91 0.36 6.77 16.81
N ARG A 92 -0.47 7.42 15.99
CA ARG A 92 -1.52 8.34 16.47
C ARG A 92 -2.64 7.62 17.23
N SER A 93 -2.85 6.33 16.98
CA SER A 93 -3.84 5.54 17.71
C SER A 93 -3.49 5.39 19.19
N GLY A 94 -2.19 5.36 19.52
CA GLY A 94 -1.67 5.09 20.86
C GLY A 94 -1.76 3.62 21.27
N ALA A 95 -2.25 2.73 20.41
CA ALA A 95 -2.34 1.29 20.71
C ALA A 95 -0.96 0.62 20.58
N PRO A 96 -0.60 -0.33 21.47
CA PRO A 96 0.58 -1.18 21.29
C PRO A 96 0.45 -1.98 19.98
N HIS A 97 1.46 -1.91 19.11
CA HIS A 97 1.40 -2.56 17.81
C HIS A 97 2.78 -2.97 17.30
N ALA A 98 2.78 -3.96 16.41
CA ALA A 98 3.91 -4.31 15.56
C ALA A 98 3.47 -4.19 14.11
N ILE A 99 4.25 -3.51 13.26
CA ILE A 99 3.85 -3.18 11.89
C ILE A 99 4.90 -3.56 10.87
N GLY A 100 4.46 -4.16 9.77
CA GLY A 100 5.30 -4.52 8.63
C GLY A 100 4.47 -4.84 7.38
N LEU A 101 5.17 -5.20 6.30
CA LEU A 101 4.57 -5.75 5.09
C LEU A 101 4.64 -7.29 5.12
N THR A 102 3.77 -7.95 4.35
CA THR A 102 3.95 -9.38 4.06
C THR A 102 5.28 -9.62 3.36
N ALA A 103 5.94 -10.75 3.63
CA ALA A 103 7.26 -11.10 3.08
C ALA A 103 7.26 -11.15 1.54
N SER A 104 6.17 -11.63 0.92
CA SER A 104 6.02 -11.66 -0.53
C SER A 104 4.77 -10.91 -0.99
N ALA A 105 4.77 -10.53 -2.27
CA ALA A 105 3.61 -9.92 -2.90
C ALA A 105 2.49 -10.95 -3.09
N LEU A 106 1.26 -10.53 -2.84
CA LEU A 106 0.04 -11.30 -3.06
C LEU A 106 -0.78 -10.67 -4.18
N SER A 107 -1.52 -11.49 -4.93
CA SER A 107 -2.63 -10.97 -5.73
C SER A 107 -3.70 -10.42 -4.79
N GLN A 108 -4.52 -9.49 -5.28
CA GLN A 108 -5.59 -8.92 -4.45
C GLN A 108 -6.55 -10.00 -3.97
N ASP A 109 -6.93 -10.93 -4.85
CA ASP A 109 -7.86 -12.03 -4.49
C ASP A 109 -7.29 -12.88 -3.36
N ALA A 110 -6.02 -13.33 -3.47
CA ALA A 110 -5.36 -14.13 -2.45
C ALA A 110 -5.24 -13.39 -1.10
N ALA A 111 -4.95 -12.08 -1.15
CA ALA A 111 -4.87 -11.26 0.05
C ALA A 111 -6.24 -11.06 0.71
N VAL A 112 -7.29 -10.84 -0.09
CA VAL A 112 -8.68 -10.72 0.39
C VAL A 112 -9.17 -12.04 0.98
N ASP A 113 -8.88 -13.19 0.33
CA ASP A 113 -9.21 -14.51 0.84
C ASP A 113 -8.56 -14.75 2.21
N ALA A 114 -7.26 -14.51 2.32
CA ALA A 114 -6.52 -14.66 3.58
C ALA A 114 -7.07 -13.76 4.70
N LEU A 115 -7.35 -12.48 4.41
CA LEU A 115 -7.96 -11.54 5.36
C LEU A 115 -9.35 -11.99 5.83
N ALA A 116 -10.17 -12.50 4.91
CA ALA A 116 -11.55 -12.91 5.19
C ALA A 116 -11.63 -14.09 6.14
N THR A 117 -10.59 -14.95 6.22
CA THR A 117 -10.56 -16.07 7.18
C THR A 117 -10.58 -15.60 8.63
N GLY A 118 -9.99 -14.43 8.92
CA GLY A 118 -9.79 -13.91 10.27
C GLY A 118 -8.74 -14.66 11.09
N VAL A 119 -8.06 -15.63 10.46
CA VAL A 119 -6.93 -16.35 11.05
C VAL A 119 -5.65 -15.58 10.76
N VAL A 120 -4.75 -15.47 11.72
CA VAL A 120 -3.45 -14.84 11.56
C VAL A 120 -2.38 -15.92 11.59
N GLY A 121 -1.74 -16.15 10.43
CA GLY A 121 -0.80 -17.27 10.26
C GLY A 121 -1.47 -18.60 9.90
N GLY A 122 -0.67 -19.67 9.80
CA GLY A 122 -1.14 -21.01 9.39
C GLY A 122 -1.39 -21.15 7.88
N THR A 123 -2.06 -22.23 7.47
CA THR A 123 -2.27 -22.57 6.05
C THR A 123 -3.17 -21.61 5.31
N ASP A 124 -4.16 -21.03 6.00
CA ASP A 124 -5.17 -20.16 5.39
C ASP A 124 -4.69 -18.70 5.27
N ASN A 125 -3.70 -18.30 6.07
CA ASN A 125 -3.07 -16.99 6.01
C ASN A 125 -1.56 -17.11 6.35
N PRO A 126 -0.77 -17.75 5.48
CA PRO A 126 0.62 -18.09 5.78
C PRO A 126 1.54 -16.85 5.91
N GLN A 127 1.11 -15.70 5.41
CA GLN A 127 1.83 -14.45 5.53
C GLN A 127 1.30 -13.54 6.64
N ALA A 128 0.38 -14.04 7.46
CA ALA A 128 -0.22 -13.33 8.60
C ALA A 128 -0.80 -11.95 8.27
N ILE A 129 -1.30 -11.75 7.05
CA ILE A 129 -1.92 -10.48 6.64
C ILE A 129 -3.07 -10.11 7.57
N THR A 130 -3.07 -8.87 8.06
CA THR A 130 -4.14 -8.33 8.93
C THR A 130 -4.79 -7.08 8.37
N VAL A 131 -4.15 -6.40 7.41
CA VAL A 131 -4.64 -5.18 6.74
C VAL A 131 -4.44 -5.29 5.24
N GLY A 132 -5.45 -4.93 4.47
CA GLY A 132 -5.35 -4.66 3.04
C GLY A 132 -5.61 -3.18 2.74
N ALA A 133 -5.14 -2.71 1.58
CA ALA A 133 -5.39 -1.37 1.08
C ALA A 133 -5.93 -1.48 -0.35
N TYR A 134 -7.24 -1.38 -0.51
CA TYR A 134 -7.94 -1.67 -1.77
C TYR A 134 -8.90 -0.57 -2.16
N GLY A 135 -9.25 -0.51 -3.45
CA GLY A 135 -10.34 0.32 -3.94
C GLY A 135 -11.68 -0.13 -3.36
N ALA A 136 -12.49 0.82 -2.93
CA ALA A 136 -13.80 0.54 -2.33
C ALA A 136 -14.76 -0.10 -3.33
N GLY A 137 -15.49 -1.11 -2.89
CA GLY A 137 -16.50 -1.78 -3.70
C GLY A 137 -17.45 -2.62 -2.88
N PRO A 138 -18.66 -2.89 -3.38
CA PRO A 138 -19.69 -3.64 -2.65
C PRO A 138 -19.22 -5.04 -2.23
N GLU A 139 -18.49 -5.73 -3.11
CA GLU A 139 -17.97 -7.08 -2.85
C GLU A 139 -16.98 -7.09 -1.68
N LEU A 140 -16.02 -6.15 -1.69
CA LEU A 140 -15.03 -6.04 -0.61
C LEU A 140 -15.70 -5.67 0.72
N ASN A 141 -16.68 -4.77 0.70
CA ASN A 141 -17.41 -4.34 1.90
C ASN A 141 -18.27 -5.48 2.50
N ARG A 142 -18.70 -6.46 1.68
CA ARG A 142 -19.36 -7.67 2.20
C ARG A 142 -18.39 -8.64 2.86
N ARG A 143 -17.18 -8.76 2.33
CA ARG A 143 -16.16 -9.74 2.78
C ARG A 143 -15.29 -9.23 3.91
N LEU A 144 -15.03 -7.94 3.94
CA LEU A 144 -14.09 -7.28 4.85
C LEU A 144 -14.71 -6.02 5.45
N ARG A 145 -14.20 -5.64 6.61
CA ARG A 145 -14.55 -4.37 7.25
C ARG A 145 -13.72 -3.25 6.67
N ALA A 146 -14.35 -2.31 5.99
CA ALA A 146 -13.74 -1.07 5.55
C ALA A 146 -13.53 -0.10 6.71
N ILE A 147 -12.42 0.63 6.70
CA ILE A 147 -12.24 1.85 7.48
C ILE A 147 -12.56 3.02 6.54
N PRO A 148 -13.73 3.70 6.69
CA PRO A 148 -14.27 4.62 5.69
C PRO A 148 -13.59 6.00 5.72
N ILE A 149 -12.26 6.00 5.66
CA ILE A 149 -11.42 7.17 5.52
C ILE A 149 -10.54 6.97 4.29
N PRO A 150 -10.68 7.81 3.24
CA PRO A 150 -9.93 7.65 2.01
C PRO A 150 -8.42 7.75 2.25
N ILE A 151 -7.68 6.72 1.86
CA ILE A 151 -6.20 6.65 2.02
C ILE A 151 -5.52 7.86 1.37
N THR A 152 -6.02 8.32 0.22
CA THR A 152 -5.47 9.45 -0.55
C THR A 152 -6.48 10.56 -0.78
N GLY A 153 -7.45 10.76 0.14
CA GLY A 153 -8.46 11.82 0.02
C GLY A 153 -9.31 11.75 -1.25
N GLY A 154 -9.46 10.57 -1.84
CA GLY A 154 -10.21 10.36 -3.09
C GLY A 154 -9.37 10.45 -4.37
N MET A 155 -8.07 10.77 -4.30
CA MET A 155 -7.23 10.85 -5.51
C MET A 155 -7.08 9.51 -6.25
N LEU A 156 -7.47 8.39 -5.63
CA LEU A 156 -7.54 7.10 -6.33
C LEU A 156 -8.56 7.13 -7.47
N GLY A 157 -9.61 7.91 -7.37
CA GLY A 157 -10.60 8.11 -8.43
C GLY A 157 -10.19 9.10 -9.53
N LEU A 158 -9.04 9.76 -9.40
CA LEU A 158 -8.41 10.55 -10.46
C LEU A 158 -7.39 9.67 -11.16
N ARG A 159 -7.61 9.39 -12.44
CA ARG A 159 -6.79 8.43 -13.19
C ARG A 159 -6.04 9.09 -14.33
N VAL A 160 -4.74 8.87 -14.36
CA VAL A 160 -3.89 9.05 -15.54
C VAL A 160 -3.43 7.68 -16.02
N GLY A 161 -2.93 7.55 -17.24
CA GLY A 161 -2.67 6.24 -17.79
C GLY A 161 -1.25 6.04 -18.30
N TRP A 162 -0.75 4.82 -18.12
CA TRP A 162 0.43 4.32 -18.82
C TRP A 162 0.01 3.82 -20.21
N THR A 163 0.79 4.19 -21.23
CA THR A 163 0.56 3.80 -22.62
C THR A 163 1.87 3.53 -23.33
N HIS A 164 1.82 2.93 -24.50
CA HIS A 164 2.96 2.89 -25.43
C HIS A 164 3.00 4.21 -26.22
N HIS A 165 4.19 4.79 -26.44
CA HIS A 165 4.32 6.11 -27.11
C HIS A 165 3.64 6.17 -28.50
N ASN A 166 3.55 5.05 -29.23
CA ASN A 166 2.84 4.98 -30.51
C ASN A 166 1.31 5.17 -30.39
N ARG A 167 0.76 5.11 -29.20
CA ARG A 167 -0.69 5.30 -28.95
C ARG A 167 -1.05 6.75 -28.60
N LEU A 168 -0.08 7.62 -28.35
CA LEU A 168 -0.32 8.98 -27.90
C LEU A 168 -1.21 9.78 -28.85
N ALA A 169 -1.00 9.68 -30.17
CA ALA A 169 -1.83 10.39 -31.15
C ALA A 169 -3.30 9.96 -31.09
N GLY A 170 -3.58 8.68 -30.81
CA GLY A 170 -4.95 8.19 -30.62
C GLY A 170 -5.58 8.72 -29.33
N LEU A 171 -4.80 8.84 -28.25
CA LEU A 171 -5.27 9.36 -26.96
C LEU A 171 -5.50 10.87 -26.99
N GLU A 172 -4.72 11.63 -27.75
CA GLU A 172 -4.92 13.05 -27.98
C GLU A 172 -6.30 13.34 -28.62
N GLY A 173 -6.78 12.43 -29.49
CA GLY A 173 -8.07 12.52 -30.15
C GLY A 173 -9.27 12.18 -29.26
N VAL A 174 -9.09 11.73 -28.03
CA VAL A 174 -10.18 11.37 -27.11
C VAL A 174 -10.75 12.61 -26.44
N HIS A 175 -12.00 12.92 -26.70
CA HIS A 175 -12.64 14.13 -26.21
C HIS A 175 -13.69 13.89 -25.13
N ASP A 176 -14.32 12.73 -25.14
CA ASP A 176 -15.42 12.39 -24.24
C ASP A 176 -15.46 10.88 -23.91
N ARG A 177 -16.51 10.46 -23.21
CA ARG A 177 -16.71 9.05 -22.84
C ARG A 177 -16.93 8.15 -24.05
N GLU A 178 -17.59 8.64 -25.11
CA GLU A 178 -17.84 7.85 -26.31
C GLU A 178 -16.53 7.53 -27.02
N ASP A 179 -15.65 8.50 -27.18
CA ASP A 179 -14.31 8.27 -27.72
C ASP A 179 -13.51 7.32 -26.83
N LEU A 180 -13.56 7.51 -25.50
CA LEU A 180 -12.87 6.63 -24.54
C LEU A 180 -13.37 5.18 -24.63
N SER A 181 -14.65 4.94 -24.91
CA SER A 181 -15.25 3.61 -25.02
C SER A 181 -14.73 2.81 -26.23
N ARG A 182 -14.16 3.49 -27.22
CA ARG A 182 -13.53 2.86 -28.40
C ARG A 182 -12.14 2.29 -28.11
N LEU A 183 -11.52 2.73 -27.01
CA LEU A 183 -10.21 2.27 -26.58
C LEU A 183 -10.33 0.97 -25.75
N THR A 184 -9.26 0.20 -25.72
CA THR A 184 -9.12 -0.94 -24.82
C THR A 184 -8.31 -0.51 -23.59
N LEU A 185 -9.00 -0.43 -22.45
CA LEU A 185 -8.39 -0.10 -21.17
C LEU A 185 -7.87 -1.36 -20.48
N LEU A 186 -6.78 -1.26 -19.74
CA LEU A 186 -6.18 -2.36 -18.98
C LEU A 186 -6.48 -2.21 -17.50
N GLN A 187 -6.81 -3.33 -16.83
CA GLN A 187 -6.97 -3.38 -15.37
C GLN A 187 -6.38 -4.66 -14.77
N GLY A 188 -6.08 -4.63 -13.49
CA GLY A 188 -5.71 -5.81 -12.74
C GLY A 188 -6.91 -6.73 -12.50
N GLN A 189 -6.70 -8.03 -12.62
CA GLN A 189 -7.71 -9.02 -12.26
C GLN A 189 -8.10 -8.89 -10.79
N GLY A 190 -9.40 -8.93 -10.49
CA GLY A 190 -9.95 -8.77 -9.14
C GLY A 190 -10.01 -7.31 -8.66
N TRP A 191 -9.66 -6.33 -9.49
CA TRP A 191 -9.78 -4.92 -9.10
C TRP A 191 -11.23 -4.44 -9.21
N SER A 192 -11.66 -3.66 -8.23
CA SER A 192 -13.05 -3.14 -8.14
C SER A 192 -13.46 -2.27 -9.34
N GLU A 193 -12.48 -1.69 -10.02
CA GLU A 193 -12.71 -0.84 -11.20
C GLU A 193 -13.19 -1.62 -12.43
N LEU A 194 -12.99 -2.93 -12.49
CA LEU A 194 -13.49 -3.73 -13.62
C LEU A 194 -15.00 -3.61 -13.80
N GLU A 195 -15.74 -3.78 -12.70
CA GLU A 195 -17.19 -3.67 -12.70
C GLU A 195 -17.63 -2.24 -13.05
N MET A 196 -16.95 -1.23 -12.49
CA MET A 196 -17.27 0.18 -12.75
C MET A 196 -17.03 0.56 -14.23
N PHE A 197 -15.93 0.10 -14.82
CA PHE A 197 -15.65 0.37 -16.23
C PHE A 197 -16.63 -0.34 -17.17
N ASP A 198 -17.04 -1.56 -16.83
CA ASP A 198 -18.08 -2.28 -17.56
C ASP A 198 -19.41 -1.54 -17.52
N GLN A 199 -19.85 -1.10 -16.33
CA GLN A 199 -21.07 -0.29 -16.16
C GLN A 199 -20.98 1.07 -16.88
N ALA A 200 -19.80 1.64 -17.00
CA ALA A 200 -19.56 2.85 -17.78
C ALA A 200 -19.52 2.59 -19.31
N GLY A 201 -19.66 1.33 -19.76
CA GLY A 201 -19.63 0.95 -21.17
C GLY A 201 -18.22 1.00 -21.78
N LEU A 202 -17.17 0.91 -20.98
CA LEU A 202 -15.78 0.94 -21.44
C LEU A 202 -15.27 -0.48 -21.74
N ARG A 203 -14.52 -0.60 -22.82
CA ARG A 203 -13.88 -1.86 -23.19
C ARG A 203 -12.67 -2.10 -22.29
N THR A 204 -12.73 -3.11 -21.43
CA THR A 204 -11.68 -3.40 -20.45
C THR A 204 -11.08 -4.79 -20.66
N PHE A 205 -9.76 -4.87 -20.59
CA PHE A 205 -9.01 -6.13 -20.56
C PHE A 205 -8.42 -6.33 -19.15
N ALA A 206 -8.75 -7.45 -18.51
CA ALA A 206 -8.25 -7.81 -17.20
C ALA A 206 -7.10 -8.81 -17.29
N THR A 207 -6.06 -8.63 -16.46
CA THR A 207 -4.92 -9.55 -16.38
C THR A 207 -4.32 -9.60 -14.98
N PRO A 208 -3.64 -10.69 -14.59
CA PRO A 208 -2.83 -10.71 -13.38
C PRO A 208 -1.80 -9.57 -13.35
N SER A 209 -1.59 -8.98 -12.18
CA SER A 209 -0.81 -7.75 -12.00
C SER A 209 0.61 -7.79 -12.58
N GLN A 210 1.25 -8.96 -12.58
CA GLN A 210 2.60 -9.14 -13.15
C GLN A 210 2.67 -8.97 -14.68
N ASN A 211 1.52 -9.02 -15.38
CA ASN A 211 1.45 -8.90 -16.84
C ASN A 211 1.09 -7.48 -17.32
N LEU A 212 0.69 -6.58 -16.45
CA LEU A 212 0.14 -5.26 -16.80
C LEU A 212 1.08 -4.49 -17.73
N PHE A 213 2.31 -4.22 -17.31
CA PHE A 213 3.25 -3.44 -18.12
C PHE A 213 3.77 -4.19 -19.35
N ARG A 214 3.77 -5.54 -19.33
CA ARG A 214 4.07 -6.34 -20.51
C ARG A 214 3.04 -6.06 -21.62
N LEU A 215 1.76 -6.08 -21.31
CA LEU A 215 0.69 -5.83 -22.29
C LEU A 215 0.73 -4.40 -22.84
N VAL A 216 1.08 -3.41 -22.03
CA VAL A 216 1.32 -2.05 -22.50
C VAL A 216 2.51 -2.00 -23.47
N SER A 217 3.64 -2.64 -23.11
CA SER A 217 4.84 -2.67 -23.96
C SER A 217 4.61 -3.37 -25.31
N GLU A 218 3.76 -4.41 -25.31
CA GLU A 218 3.38 -5.17 -26.51
C GLU A 218 2.25 -4.48 -27.31
N GLN A 219 1.79 -3.28 -26.90
CA GLN A 219 0.70 -2.52 -27.53
C GLN A 219 -0.62 -3.31 -27.65
N ARG A 220 -0.88 -4.23 -26.72
CA ARG A 220 -2.11 -5.05 -26.70
C ARG A 220 -3.32 -4.28 -26.16
N VAL A 221 -3.07 -3.16 -25.54
CA VAL A 221 -4.05 -2.24 -24.93
C VAL A 221 -3.70 -0.80 -25.29
N ASP A 222 -4.66 0.10 -25.20
CA ASP A 222 -4.45 1.51 -25.53
C ASP A 222 -4.03 2.33 -24.32
N LEU A 223 -4.61 2.06 -23.14
CA LEU A 223 -4.34 2.82 -21.93
C LEU A 223 -4.43 1.91 -20.70
N PHE A 224 -3.52 2.07 -19.75
CA PHE A 224 -3.56 1.47 -18.43
C PHE A 224 -3.81 2.55 -17.37
N PRO A 225 -5.08 2.86 -17.04
CA PRO A 225 -5.44 3.91 -16.08
C PRO A 225 -5.01 3.54 -14.66
N GLN A 226 -4.33 4.48 -13.99
CA GLN A 226 -3.86 4.33 -12.62
C GLN A 226 -4.21 5.56 -11.79
N GLY A 227 -4.42 5.37 -10.48
CA GLY A 227 -4.61 6.49 -9.56
C GLY A 227 -3.43 7.44 -9.58
N VAL A 228 -3.68 8.75 -9.64
CA VAL A 228 -2.59 9.76 -9.66
C VAL A 228 -1.63 9.61 -8.48
N ALA A 229 -2.08 9.07 -7.35
CA ALA A 229 -1.26 8.83 -6.19
C ALA A 229 -0.33 7.60 -6.32
N ASP A 230 -0.56 6.71 -7.28
CA ASP A 230 0.16 5.45 -7.43
C ASP A 230 1.19 5.46 -8.57
N VAL A 231 1.06 6.37 -9.54
CA VAL A 231 1.84 6.36 -10.79
C VAL A 231 3.35 6.52 -10.58
N GLN A 232 3.77 7.34 -9.62
CA GLN A 232 5.20 7.53 -9.34
C GLN A 232 5.88 6.25 -8.86
N ALA A 233 5.19 5.47 -8.00
CA ALA A 233 5.74 4.20 -7.53
C ALA A 233 5.87 3.15 -8.64
N GLN A 234 5.12 3.31 -9.72
CA GLN A 234 5.10 2.39 -10.86
C GLN A 234 6.08 2.75 -11.98
N GLU A 235 6.60 3.97 -11.99
CA GLU A 235 7.50 4.44 -13.06
C GLU A 235 8.69 3.50 -13.29
N ALA A 236 9.39 3.13 -12.22
CA ALA A 236 10.55 2.24 -12.31
C ALA A 236 10.19 0.86 -12.88
N ILE A 237 8.98 0.37 -12.60
CA ILE A 237 8.47 -0.90 -13.13
C ILE A 237 8.16 -0.75 -14.62
N ALA A 238 7.45 0.32 -15.01
CA ALA A 238 7.15 0.62 -16.41
C ALA A 238 8.41 0.71 -17.26
N GLN A 239 9.39 1.49 -16.80
CA GLN A 239 10.67 1.70 -17.48
C GLN A 239 11.55 0.44 -17.55
N LYS A 240 11.39 -0.50 -16.62
CA LYS A 240 12.06 -1.81 -16.68
C LYS A 240 11.53 -2.69 -17.80
N TRP A 241 10.23 -2.61 -18.11
CA TRP A 241 9.62 -3.34 -19.20
C TRP A 241 9.99 -2.75 -20.57
N SER A 242 9.83 -1.45 -20.74
CA SER A 242 10.18 -0.77 -21.98
C SER A 242 10.31 0.74 -21.78
N LYS A 243 11.32 1.35 -22.41
CA LYS A 243 11.46 2.82 -22.52
C LYS A 243 10.36 3.45 -23.39
N SER A 244 9.63 2.65 -24.14
CA SER A 244 8.49 3.09 -24.94
C SER A 244 7.20 3.23 -24.15
N ILE A 245 7.18 2.79 -22.89
CA ILE A 245 6.05 3.02 -21.99
C ILE A 245 6.18 4.42 -21.42
N VAL A 246 5.17 5.23 -21.63
CA VAL A 246 5.09 6.63 -21.19
C VAL A 246 3.76 6.88 -20.48
N MET A 247 3.71 7.91 -19.66
CA MET A 247 2.43 8.38 -19.13
C MET A 247 1.74 9.24 -20.20
N ASP A 248 0.46 8.95 -20.48
CA ASP A 248 -0.35 9.79 -21.36
C ASP A 248 -0.47 11.21 -20.77
N PRO A 249 -0.17 12.28 -21.54
CA PRO A 249 -0.27 13.65 -21.05
C PRO A 249 -1.64 14.29 -21.26
N HIS A 250 -2.56 13.63 -21.99
CA HIS A 250 -3.78 14.27 -22.50
C HIS A 250 -5.00 14.07 -21.59
N LEU A 251 -5.15 12.90 -20.99
CA LEU A 251 -6.37 12.49 -20.32
C LEU A 251 -6.26 12.51 -18.79
N LEU A 252 -7.34 12.94 -18.15
CA LEU A 252 -7.63 12.72 -16.74
C LEU A 252 -9.02 12.08 -16.66
N ILE A 253 -9.09 10.81 -16.33
CA ILE A 253 -10.36 10.11 -16.12
C ILE A 253 -10.71 10.25 -14.65
N ALA A 254 -11.93 10.65 -14.32
CA ALA A 254 -12.38 10.83 -12.95
C ALA A 254 -13.71 10.14 -12.69
N TYR A 255 -13.83 9.52 -11.52
CA TYR A 255 -15.07 8.92 -11.02
C TYR A 255 -15.04 8.84 -9.50
N PRO A 256 -16.19 8.96 -8.81
CA PRO A 256 -16.25 8.81 -7.36
C PRO A 256 -15.68 7.46 -6.93
N PHE A 257 -14.47 7.47 -6.34
CA PHE A 257 -13.77 6.27 -5.94
C PHE A 257 -12.72 6.58 -4.87
N ALA A 258 -12.53 5.67 -3.94
CA ALA A 258 -11.51 5.81 -2.91
C ALA A 258 -10.89 4.47 -2.56
N GLY A 259 -9.65 4.48 -2.11
CA GLY A 259 -9.02 3.36 -1.44
C GLY A 259 -9.23 3.46 0.07
N PHE A 260 -9.53 2.34 0.70
CA PHE A 260 -9.65 2.20 2.15
C PHE A 260 -8.67 1.17 2.69
N PHE A 261 -8.34 1.29 3.96
CA PHE A 261 -7.82 0.15 4.70
C PHE A 261 -8.96 -0.81 5.03
N TYR A 262 -8.70 -2.09 4.84
CA TYR A 262 -9.62 -3.18 5.12
C TYR A 262 -9.01 -4.15 6.11
N VAL A 263 -9.83 -4.62 7.04
CA VAL A 263 -9.47 -5.64 8.03
C VAL A 263 -10.54 -6.73 8.08
N ASN A 264 -10.27 -7.84 8.76
CA ASN A 264 -11.32 -8.82 9.01
C ASN A 264 -12.44 -8.21 9.87
N HIS A 265 -13.70 -8.61 9.61
CA HIS A 265 -14.86 -8.11 10.36
C HIS A 265 -14.76 -8.32 11.88
N ARG A 266 -14.09 -9.39 12.33
CA ARG A 266 -13.90 -9.72 13.75
C ARG A 266 -12.74 -8.97 14.39
N ASN A 267 -11.87 -8.32 13.61
CA ASN A 267 -10.71 -7.61 14.17
C ASN A 267 -11.08 -6.17 14.57
N GLU A 268 -11.96 -6.06 15.57
CA GLU A 268 -12.47 -4.77 16.06
C GLU A 268 -11.37 -3.90 16.66
N ALA A 269 -10.42 -4.49 17.36
CA ALA A 269 -9.32 -3.77 18.00
C ALA A 269 -8.45 -3.04 16.97
N LEU A 270 -8.08 -3.73 15.89
CA LEU A 270 -7.30 -3.15 14.81
C LEU A 270 -8.10 -2.09 14.04
N ALA A 271 -9.37 -2.38 13.72
CA ALA A 271 -10.25 -1.44 13.04
C ALA A 271 -10.38 -0.13 13.81
N ALA A 272 -10.70 -0.21 15.12
CA ALA A 272 -10.84 0.94 15.98
C ALA A 272 -9.52 1.71 16.17
N ALA A 273 -8.37 1.01 16.22
CA ALA A 273 -7.06 1.63 16.30
C ALA A 273 -6.75 2.44 15.03
N ILE A 274 -6.94 1.84 13.84
CA ILE A 274 -6.72 2.50 12.55
C ILE A 274 -7.65 3.73 12.43
N GLU A 275 -8.94 3.57 12.68
CA GLU A 275 -9.91 4.66 12.53
C GLU A 275 -9.57 5.83 13.46
N ARG A 276 -9.33 5.57 14.74
CA ARG A 276 -8.97 6.58 15.74
C ARG A 276 -7.68 7.31 15.37
N GLY A 277 -6.65 6.55 14.97
CA GLY A 277 -5.36 7.13 14.61
C GLY A 277 -5.43 7.94 13.33
N PHE A 278 -6.22 7.52 12.35
CA PHE A 278 -6.37 8.24 11.10
C PHE A 278 -7.09 9.58 11.30
N ARG A 279 -8.18 9.59 12.08
CA ARG A 279 -8.87 10.84 12.46
C ARG A 279 -7.91 11.82 13.14
N ARG A 280 -7.11 11.36 14.10
CA ARG A 280 -6.11 12.20 14.79
C ARG A 280 -5.04 12.73 13.83
N ALA A 281 -4.57 11.90 12.89
CA ALA A 281 -3.59 12.34 11.91
C ALA A 281 -4.15 13.39 10.93
N ILE A 282 -5.45 13.36 10.62
CA ILE A 282 -6.14 14.40 9.87
C ILE A 282 -6.28 15.68 10.71
N GLU A 283 -6.70 15.55 11.96
CA GLU A 283 -6.94 16.66 12.87
C GLU A 283 -5.65 17.44 13.20
N ASP A 284 -4.52 16.75 13.39
CA ASP A 284 -3.23 17.37 13.70
C ASP A 284 -2.41 17.78 12.45
N GLY A 285 -2.94 17.53 11.25
CA GLY A 285 -2.30 17.89 9.97
C GLY A 285 -1.23 16.93 9.49
N SER A 286 -0.79 15.95 10.30
CA SER A 286 0.31 15.05 9.95
C SER A 286 -0.02 14.11 8.77
N TYR A 287 -1.29 13.81 8.52
CA TYR A 287 -1.74 13.12 7.33
C TYR A 287 -1.46 13.94 6.07
N GLN A 288 -1.83 15.23 6.09
CA GLN A 288 -1.62 16.13 4.94
C GLN A 288 -0.13 16.31 4.65
N GLU A 289 0.69 16.52 5.68
CA GLU A 289 2.14 16.62 5.54
C GLU A 289 2.77 15.35 4.92
N LEU A 290 2.31 14.18 5.35
CA LEU A 290 2.77 12.91 4.79
C LEU A 290 2.37 12.77 3.32
N LEU A 291 1.12 13.09 2.98
CA LEU A 291 0.59 13.02 1.63
C LEU A 291 1.36 13.93 0.68
N GLU A 292 1.60 15.18 1.08
CA GLU A 292 2.36 16.16 0.29
C GLU A 292 3.81 15.70 0.09
N ARG A 293 4.45 15.19 1.13
CA ARG A 293 5.84 14.75 1.06
C ARG A 293 6.04 13.50 0.20
N VAL A 294 5.12 12.54 0.25
CA VAL A 294 5.33 11.21 -0.35
C VAL A 294 4.59 11.03 -1.67
N VAL A 295 3.44 11.68 -1.83
CA VAL A 295 2.59 11.55 -3.03
C VAL A 295 2.68 12.78 -3.91
N MET A 296 2.47 13.98 -3.35
CA MET A 296 2.41 15.23 -4.12
C MET A 296 3.81 15.79 -4.42
N THR A 297 4.70 14.94 -4.91
CA THR A 297 6.11 15.26 -5.16
C THR A 297 6.29 16.18 -6.36
N PRO A 298 7.45 16.88 -6.49
CA PRO A 298 7.78 17.65 -7.69
C PRO A 298 7.70 16.81 -8.97
N TRP A 299 8.14 15.55 -8.92
CA TRP A 299 8.04 14.61 -10.05
C TRP A 299 6.57 14.41 -10.47
N LEU A 300 5.67 14.14 -9.50
CA LEU A 300 4.27 13.94 -9.83
C LEU A 300 3.65 15.20 -10.46
N LYS A 301 3.92 16.38 -9.94
CA LYS A 301 3.41 17.63 -10.48
C LYS A 301 3.82 17.84 -11.94
N GLU A 302 5.11 17.63 -12.23
CA GLU A 302 5.66 17.76 -13.57
C GLU A 302 5.05 16.76 -14.54
N GLN A 303 5.02 15.47 -14.15
CA GLN A 303 4.48 14.41 -15.00
C GLN A 303 2.96 14.49 -15.14
N LEU A 304 2.28 14.89 -14.08
CA LEU A 304 0.83 15.03 -14.10
C LEU A 304 0.40 16.18 -15.02
N ASN A 305 1.09 17.32 -14.97
CA ASN A 305 0.75 18.53 -15.73
C ASN A 305 -0.77 18.77 -15.78
N LEU A 306 -1.38 18.77 -14.59
CA LEU A 306 -2.82 18.62 -14.39
C LEU A 306 -3.64 19.65 -15.18
N SER A 307 -3.16 20.91 -15.24
CA SER A 307 -3.85 22.00 -15.92
C SER A 307 -4.10 21.77 -17.42
N GLN A 308 -3.26 20.97 -18.07
CA GLN A 308 -3.34 20.72 -19.51
C GLN A 308 -4.21 19.50 -19.87
N ARG A 309 -4.69 18.76 -18.87
CA ARG A 309 -5.43 17.52 -19.11
C ARG A 309 -6.90 17.78 -19.38
N ARG A 310 -7.44 17.00 -20.32
CA ARG A 310 -8.88 16.90 -20.57
C ARG A 310 -9.47 15.97 -19.51
N LEU A 311 -10.49 16.47 -18.81
CA LEU A 311 -11.17 15.71 -17.77
C LEU A 311 -12.38 14.97 -18.38
N ILE A 312 -12.41 13.65 -18.20
CA ILE A 312 -13.55 12.80 -18.57
C ILE A 312 -14.12 12.21 -17.27
N VAL A 313 -15.30 12.66 -16.89
CA VAL A 313 -15.99 12.17 -15.69
C VAL A 313 -16.86 10.96 -16.05
N LEU A 314 -16.66 9.86 -15.34
CA LEU A 314 -17.43 8.64 -15.50
C LEU A 314 -18.45 8.49 -14.35
N PRO A 315 -19.66 7.97 -14.61
CA PRO A 315 -20.58 7.60 -13.55
C PRO A 315 -20.04 6.39 -12.78
N ASN A 316 -20.20 6.40 -11.47
CA ASN A 316 -19.93 5.25 -10.61
C ASN A 316 -20.96 5.19 -9.47
N PRO A 317 -22.23 4.86 -9.75
CA PRO A 317 -23.28 4.89 -8.74
C PRO A 317 -23.08 3.86 -7.62
N GLU A 318 -22.57 2.67 -7.93
CA GLU A 318 -22.28 1.65 -6.92
C GLU A 318 -21.07 2.02 -6.05
N GLY A 319 -20.04 2.60 -6.66
CA GLY A 319 -18.91 3.16 -5.93
C GLY A 319 -19.34 4.32 -5.03
N ALA A 320 -20.22 5.21 -5.51
CA ALA A 320 -20.78 6.31 -4.71
C ALA A 320 -21.45 5.79 -3.43
N LYS A 321 -22.27 4.72 -3.52
CA LYS A 321 -22.88 4.07 -2.34
C LYS A 321 -21.83 3.56 -1.35
N ALA A 322 -20.74 2.96 -1.84
CA ALA A 322 -19.65 2.48 -0.98
C ALA A 322 -18.95 3.63 -0.25
N LEU A 323 -19.09 4.87 -0.73
CA LEU A 323 -18.46 6.08 -0.20
C LEU A 323 -19.40 6.92 0.69
N GLU A 324 -20.67 6.59 0.81
CA GLU A 324 -21.66 7.35 1.61
C GLU A 324 -21.25 7.52 3.09
N GLN A 325 -20.48 6.60 3.64
CA GLN A 325 -20.00 6.65 5.02
C GLN A 325 -18.81 7.61 5.23
N VAL A 326 -18.23 8.14 4.14
CA VAL A 326 -17.05 9.03 4.22
C VAL A 326 -17.48 10.43 4.61
N GLN A 327 -16.92 10.95 5.68
CA GLN A 327 -17.18 12.32 6.10
C GLN A 327 -16.63 13.33 5.07
N SER A 328 -17.35 14.41 4.82
CA SER A 328 -17.02 15.40 3.79
C SER A 328 -15.63 16.04 3.97
N ASN A 329 -15.18 16.21 5.21
CA ASN A 329 -13.84 16.75 5.53
C ASN A 329 -12.69 15.79 5.25
N HIS A 330 -12.96 14.52 4.97
CA HIS A 330 -11.97 13.52 4.57
C HIS A 330 -11.66 13.53 3.06
N TRP A 331 -12.44 14.28 2.28
CA TRP A 331 -12.24 14.40 0.85
C TRP A 331 -11.29 15.54 0.48
N ILE A 332 -10.32 15.25 -0.38
CA ILE A 332 -9.53 16.24 -1.10
C ILE A 332 -10.20 16.51 -2.45
N VAL A 333 -10.67 15.44 -3.11
CA VAL A 333 -11.36 15.52 -4.40
C VAL A 333 -12.81 15.94 -4.20
N PRO A 334 -13.29 17.02 -4.85
CA PRO A 334 -14.64 17.53 -4.71
C PRO A 334 -15.62 16.74 -5.60
N TRP A 335 -15.94 15.51 -5.23
CA TRP A 335 -16.73 14.59 -6.06
C TRP A 335 -18.10 15.13 -6.44
N GLU A 336 -18.78 15.86 -5.56
CA GLU A 336 -20.07 16.51 -5.87
C GLU A 336 -19.91 17.45 -7.06
N THR A 337 -18.96 18.39 -6.99
CA THR A 337 -18.69 19.37 -8.04
C THR A 337 -18.23 18.73 -9.36
N LEU A 338 -17.48 17.63 -9.29
CA LEU A 338 -17.07 16.88 -10.48
C LEU A 338 -18.24 16.15 -11.12
N SER A 339 -19.11 15.54 -10.32
CA SER A 339 -20.28 14.78 -10.79
C SER A 339 -21.34 15.69 -11.38
N ASP A 340 -21.46 16.93 -10.89
CA ASP A 340 -22.40 17.94 -11.40
C ASP A 340 -21.90 18.62 -12.70
N GLY A 341 -20.72 18.25 -13.19
CA GLY A 341 -20.13 18.79 -14.43
C GLY A 341 -19.65 20.25 -14.34
N GLN A 342 -19.57 20.82 -13.13
CA GLN A 342 -19.05 22.17 -12.91
C GLN A 342 -17.55 22.27 -13.21
N ILE A 343 -16.84 21.15 -13.02
CA ILE A 343 -15.40 21.02 -13.33
C ILE A 343 -15.27 20.00 -14.46
N ASN A 344 -14.75 20.41 -15.61
CA ASN A 344 -14.53 19.56 -16.77
C ASN A 344 -13.12 19.67 -17.37
N ARG A 345 -12.22 20.44 -16.73
CA ARG A 345 -10.82 20.61 -17.12
C ARG A 345 -9.90 20.56 -15.90
N GLY A 346 -8.69 20.07 -16.11
CA GLY A 346 -7.66 20.04 -15.07
C GLY A 346 -7.28 21.43 -14.53
N GLU A 347 -7.32 22.48 -15.36
CA GLU A 347 -7.10 23.86 -14.95
C GLU A 347 -8.07 24.30 -13.84
N GLN A 348 -9.33 23.92 -13.94
CA GLN A 348 -10.34 24.26 -12.92
C GLN A 348 -10.08 23.53 -11.60
N LEU A 349 -9.52 22.30 -11.64
CA LEU A 349 -9.05 21.61 -10.45
C LEU A 349 -7.91 22.40 -9.79
N CYS A 350 -6.96 22.91 -10.57
CA CYS A 350 -5.84 23.69 -10.06
C CYS A 350 -6.26 25.01 -9.37
N ALA A 351 -7.44 25.53 -9.69
CA ALA A 351 -8.00 26.70 -9.00
C ALA A 351 -8.47 26.37 -7.57
N LEU A 352 -8.63 25.10 -7.22
CA LEU A 352 -9.05 24.66 -5.88
C LEU A 352 -7.86 24.61 -4.93
N PRO A 353 -7.95 25.20 -3.71
CA PRO A 353 -6.82 25.25 -2.77
C PRO A 353 -6.22 23.86 -2.45
N ARG A 354 -7.05 22.83 -2.35
CA ARG A 354 -6.60 21.46 -2.06
C ARG A 354 -5.81 20.80 -3.19
N PHE A 355 -5.95 21.31 -4.43
CA PHE A 355 -5.24 20.81 -5.61
C PHE A 355 -3.99 21.62 -5.95
N GLN A 356 -3.78 22.80 -5.36
CA GLN A 356 -2.59 23.63 -5.64
C GLN A 356 -1.28 22.85 -5.45
N ALA A 357 -1.26 21.91 -4.49
CA ALA A 357 -0.12 21.04 -4.28
C ALA A 357 0.19 20.09 -5.46
N LEU A 358 -0.77 19.82 -6.34
CA LEU A 358 -0.62 18.98 -7.55
C LEU A 358 -0.43 19.77 -8.84
N CYS A 359 -0.47 21.08 -8.76
CA CYS A 359 -0.36 21.96 -9.93
C CYS A 359 0.99 22.67 -9.94
N PRO A 360 1.52 23.00 -11.13
CA PRO A 360 2.79 23.71 -11.28
C PRO A 360 2.75 25.14 -10.72
#